data_2ed5fb576932b09ae892ac2f7e006d45
#
_entry.id   2ed5fb576932b09ae892ac2f7e006d45
#
_cell.length_a   1.000
_cell.length_b   1.000
_cell.length_c   1.000
_cell.angle_alpha   90.00
_cell.angle_beta   90.00
_cell.angle_gamma   90.00
#
_symmetry.space_group_name_H-M   'P 1'
#
loop_
_entity.id
_entity.type
_entity.pdbx_description
1 polymer ?
#
loop_
_entity_poly.entity_id
_entity_poly.type
_entity_poly.pdbx_seq_one_letter_code
_entity_poly.pdbx_strand_id
1 'polypeptide(L)'
;MGKIDDDNWELKNSKIGNLQEVIHSGIGLAGWHGGMADAFRDNTNYQFLVGSQFVCHPGDFVDYQVIIKDDEHPITHNINHFSVHSEQYFLHYDPSVNVIASTTFNEKYHSWIDGVEMPIAYTKTWGKGKIFYCSIGHHMKDFENLDVVKLICQGINWAVKST
;
A
#
# COMPACT_ATOMS: atom_id res chain seq x y z
N MET A 1 7.65 16.93 11.67
CA MET A 1 8.29 15.63 11.94
C MET A 1 8.17 15.36 13.44
N GLY A 2 7.08 14.70 13.84
CA GLY A 2 6.80 14.41 15.24
C GLY A 2 7.78 13.36 15.77
N LYS A 3 8.55 13.70 16.80
CA LYS A 3 9.27 12.69 17.58
C LYS A 3 8.24 11.77 18.23
N ILE A 4 8.26 10.50 17.86
CA ILE A 4 7.54 9.47 18.56
C ILE A 4 8.38 9.16 19.81
N ASP A 5 7.83 9.38 21.00
CA ASP A 5 8.48 9.07 22.26
C ASP A 5 8.87 7.59 22.31
N ASP A 6 10.18 7.33 22.42
CA ASP A 6 10.76 5.99 22.53
C ASP A 6 10.36 5.25 23.83
N ASP A 7 9.81 5.98 24.80
CA ASP A 7 9.52 5.48 26.16
C ASP A 7 8.28 4.56 26.26
N ASN A 8 7.64 4.19 25.12
CA ASN A 8 6.40 3.42 25.16
C ASN A 8 6.36 2.24 24.19
N TRP A 9 7.51 1.61 23.96
CA TRP A 9 7.65 0.48 23.03
C TRP A 9 6.77 -0.73 23.41
N GLU A 10 6.62 -1.04 24.71
CA GLU A 10 5.74 -2.12 25.17
C GLU A 10 4.26 -1.83 24.84
N LEU A 11 3.84 -0.58 25.01
CA LEU A 11 2.48 -0.15 24.68
C LEU A 11 2.23 -0.14 23.16
N LYS A 12 3.24 0.22 22.38
CA LYS A 12 3.18 0.14 20.91
C LYS A 12 3.06 -1.30 20.44
N ASN A 13 3.86 -2.21 21.01
CA ASN A 13 3.81 -3.63 20.64
C ASN A 13 2.49 -4.29 21.08
N SER A 14 1.94 -3.94 22.24
CA SER A 14 0.63 -4.45 22.66
C SER A 14 -0.50 -3.96 21.73
N LYS A 15 -0.45 -2.71 21.27
CA LYS A 15 -1.43 -2.17 20.31
C LYS A 15 -1.34 -2.85 18.95
N ILE A 16 -0.13 -3.09 18.45
CA ILE A 16 0.05 -3.82 17.19
C ILE A 16 -0.36 -5.29 17.36
N GLY A 17 -0.04 -5.92 18.50
CA GLY A 17 -0.53 -7.26 18.82
C GLY A 17 -2.05 -7.37 18.79
N ASN A 18 -2.74 -6.43 19.42
CA ASN A 18 -4.20 -6.36 19.39
C ASN A 18 -4.74 -6.16 17.96
N LEU A 19 -4.09 -5.33 17.15
CA LEU A 19 -4.46 -5.13 15.75
C LEU A 19 -4.28 -6.43 14.95
N GLN A 20 -3.17 -7.14 15.15
CA GLN A 20 -2.92 -8.44 14.52
C GLN A 20 -4.00 -9.47 14.89
N GLU A 21 -4.39 -9.54 16.16
CA GLU A 21 -5.45 -10.46 16.63
C GLU A 21 -6.80 -10.14 16.01
N VAL A 22 -7.16 -8.86 15.98
CA VAL A 22 -8.44 -8.39 15.41
C VAL A 22 -8.51 -8.72 13.91
N ILE A 23 -7.44 -8.46 13.16
CA ILE A 23 -7.39 -8.79 11.74
C ILE A 23 -7.37 -10.32 11.56
N HIS A 24 -6.58 -11.04 12.36
CA HIS A 24 -6.53 -12.51 12.31
C HIS A 24 -7.92 -13.14 12.52
N SER A 25 -8.78 -12.53 13.33
CA SER A 25 -10.14 -13.01 13.58
C SER A 25 -11.12 -12.83 12.40
N GLY A 26 -10.75 -12.01 11.39
CA GLY A 26 -11.52 -11.80 10.17
C GLY A 26 -11.90 -10.35 9.87
N ILE A 27 -11.47 -9.38 10.69
CA ILE A 27 -11.66 -7.96 10.39
C ILE A 27 -10.73 -7.56 9.23
N GLY A 28 -11.26 -6.83 8.25
CA GLY A 28 -10.47 -6.33 7.14
C GLY A 28 -9.67 -5.07 7.50
N LEU A 29 -8.50 -4.92 6.88
CA LEU A 29 -7.68 -3.70 6.94
C LEU A 29 -7.52 -3.15 5.52
N ALA A 30 -7.84 -1.88 5.34
CA ALA A 30 -7.58 -1.18 4.09
C ALA A 30 -6.91 0.16 4.37
N GLY A 31 -5.92 0.50 3.57
CA GLY A 31 -5.21 1.76 3.69
C GLY A 31 -4.50 2.17 2.42
N TRP A 32 -4.05 3.41 2.39
CA TRP A 32 -3.34 3.92 1.25
C TRP A 32 -2.21 4.86 1.67
N HIS A 33 -1.26 5.04 0.74
CA HIS A 33 -0.14 5.94 0.85
C HIS A 33 0.63 5.80 2.18
N GLY A 34 1.21 6.90 2.67
CA GLY A 34 1.95 6.93 3.93
C GLY A 34 1.12 6.64 5.16
N GLY A 35 -0.22 6.81 5.10
CA GLY A 35 -1.12 6.49 6.21
C GLY A 35 -1.04 5.02 6.65
N MET A 36 -0.66 4.12 5.74
CA MET A 36 -0.43 2.70 6.06
C MET A 36 1.04 2.31 5.90
N ALA A 37 1.68 2.57 4.76
CA ALA A 37 3.03 2.07 4.49
C ALA A 37 4.13 2.82 5.26
N ASP A 38 3.87 4.04 5.73
CA ASP A 38 4.83 4.86 6.47
C ASP A 38 4.50 4.98 7.97
N ALA A 39 3.43 4.35 8.42
CA ALA A 39 3.08 4.25 9.83
C ALA A 39 4.00 3.23 10.54
N PHE A 40 4.31 3.52 11.81
CA PHE A 40 5.06 2.62 12.70
C PHE A 40 6.36 2.08 12.09
N ARG A 41 7.18 2.96 11.49
CA ARG A 41 8.41 2.61 10.74
C ARG A 41 9.34 1.64 11.47
N ASP A 42 9.46 1.75 12.80
CA ASP A 42 10.38 0.94 13.61
C ASP A 42 9.74 -0.35 14.11
N ASN A 43 8.49 -0.63 13.72
CA ASN A 43 7.77 -1.79 14.21
C ASN A 43 7.67 -2.88 13.13
N THR A 44 8.55 -3.88 13.23
CA THR A 44 8.62 -4.99 12.29
C THR A 44 7.35 -5.88 12.31
N ASN A 45 6.65 -5.97 13.45
CA ASN A 45 5.38 -6.70 13.53
C ASN A 45 4.29 -6.00 12.71
N TYR A 46 4.28 -4.65 12.72
CA TYR A 46 3.37 -3.90 11.88
C TYR A 46 3.71 -4.06 10.39
N GLN A 47 4.99 -3.94 10.02
CA GLN A 47 5.44 -4.14 8.65
C GLN A 47 5.08 -5.54 8.13
N PHE A 48 5.27 -6.56 8.95
CA PHE A 48 4.91 -7.93 8.62
C PHE A 48 3.40 -8.13 8.47
N LEU A 49 2.60 -7.45 9.30
CA LEU A 49 1.14 -7.44 9.19
C LEU A 49 0.70 -6.82 7.86
N VAL A 50 1.11 -5.56 7.60
CA VAL A 50 0.63 -4.81 6.44
C VAL A 50 1.28 -5.25 5.13
N GLY A 51 2.50 -5.78 5.17
CA GLY A 51 3.17 -6.35 4.02
C GLY A 51 4.11 -5.40 3.28
N SER A 52 4.30 -4.16 3.75
CA SER A 52 5.28 -3.25 3.17
C SER A 52 5.73 -2.16 4.14
N GLN A 53 6.84 -1.51 3.77
CA GLN A 53 7.37 -0.33 4.41
C GLN A 53 7.79 0.69 3.35
N PHE A 54 7.36 1.93 3.49
CA PHE A 54 7.81 3.04 2.67
C PHE A 54 9.31 3.31 2.86
N VAL A 55 10.01 3.53 1.76
CA VAL A 55 11.43 3.87 1.73
C VAL A 55 11.64 5.31 1.24
N CYS A 56 11.20 5.60 0.01
CA CYS A 56 11.34 6.91 -0.61
C CYS A 56 10.38 7.07 -1.81
N HIS A 57 10.31 8.27 -2.36
CA HIS A 57 9.62 8.61 -3.60
C HIS A 57 10.54 9.43 -4.51
N PRO A 58 11.42 8.77 -5.30
CA PRO A 58 12.39 9.44 -6.15
C PRO A 58 11.72 10.40 -7.15
N GLY A 59 12.14 11.68 -7.09
CA GLY A 59 11.63 12.74 -7.97
C GLY A 59 10.37 13.46 -7.46
N ASP A 60 9.97 13.21 -6.21
CA ASP A 60 8.79 13.78 -5.57
C ASP A 60 7.50 13.48 -6.38
N PHE A 61 6.86 14.47 -6.98
CA PHE A 61 5.69 14.28 -7.84
C PHE A 61 6.14 14.06 -9.28
N VAL A 62 5.82 12.87 -9.80
CA VAL A 62 6.21 12.46 -11.15
C VAL A 62 5.02 11.87 -11.92
N ASP A 63 5.09 11.93 -13.25
CA ASP A 63 4.16 11.23 -14.12
C ASP A 63 4.61 9.78 -14.28
N TYR A 64 3.71 8.83 -13.99
CA TYR A 64 3.99 7.42 -14.18
C TYR A 64 2.75 6.61 -14.58
N GLN A 65 2.98 5.43 -15.12
CA GLN A 65 1.95 4.48 -15.50
C GLN A 65 1.64 3.54 -14.35
N VAL A 66 0.37 3.28 -14.15
CA VAL A 66 -0.16 2.20 -13.32
C VAL A 66 -0.58 1.05 -14.22
N ILE A 67 0.05 -0.09 -14.03
CA ILE A 67 -0.19 -1.31 -14.82
C ILE A 67 -1.02 -2.28 -13.99
N ILE A 68 -2.20 -2.61 -14.47
CA ILE A 68 -3.03 -3.63 -13.85
C ILE A 68 -2.43 -5.01 -14.17
N LYS A 69 -2.16 -5.80 -13.12
CA LYS A 69 -1.51 -7.12 -13.20
C LYS A 69 -2.50 -8.27 -13.25
N ASP A 70 -3.67 -8.07 -12.68
CA ASP A 70 -4.75 -9.05 -12.62
C ASP A 70 -6.08 -8.31 -12.84
N ASP A 71 -6.62 -8.38 -14.04
CA ASP A 71 -7.85 -7.69 -14.46
C ASP A 71 -9.12 -8.46 -14.05
N GLU A 72 -8.99 -9.73 -13.66
CA GLU A 72 -10.09 -10.55 -13.14
C GLU A 72 -10.27 -10.37 -11.63
N HIS A 73 -9.28 -9.82 -10.92
CA HIS A 73 -9.39 -9.59 -9.48
C HIS A 73 -10.51 -8.58 -9.17
N PRO A 74 -11.37 -8.83 -8.16
CA PRO A 74 -12.50 -7.95 -7.84
C PRO A 74 -12.15 -6.49 -7.60
N ILE A 75 -10.92 -6.20 -7.17
CA ILE A 75 -10.44 -4.84 -6.90
C ILE A 75 -10.09 -4.10 -8.20
N THR A 76 -9.59 -4.80 -9.19
CA THR A 76 -9.10 -4.22 -10.46
C THR A 76 -10.07 -4.40 -11.61
N HIS A 77 -11.20 -5.08 -11.35
CA HIS A 77 -12.22 -5.32 -12.36
C HIS A 77 -12.74 -4.02 -12.98
N ASN A 78 -12.74 -3.96 -14.30
CA ASN A 78 -13.09 -2.77 -15.10
C ASN A 78 -12.19 -1.55 -14.84
N ILE A 79 -10.94 -1.75 -14.41
CA ILE A 79 -9.89 -0.72 -14.40
C ILE A 79 -8.87 -1.09 -15.46
N ASN A 80 -8.61 -0.17 -16.38
CA ASN A 80 -7.54 -0.31 -17.38
C ASN A 80 -6.21 0.23 -16.82
N HIS A 81 -5.11 0.06 -17.55
CA HIS A 81 -3.88 0.78 -17.28
C HIS A 81 -4.15 2.30 -17.37
N PHE A 82 -3.59 3.07 -16.45
CA PHE A 82 -3.81 4.52 -16.40
C PHE A 82 -2.57 5.28 -15.97
N SER A 83 -2.54 6.60 -16.23
CA SER A 83 -1.46 7.48 -15.80
C SER A 83 -1.89 8.28 -14.59
N VAL A 84 -0.93 8.57 -13.72
CA VAL A 84 -1.09 9.50 -12.59
C VAL A 84 0.08 10.47 -12.51
N HIS A 85 -0.14 11.63 -11.88
CA HIS A 85 0.89 12.55 -11.44
C HIS A 85 0.87 12.58 -9.91
N SER A 86 1.72 11.78 -9.27
CA SER A 86 1.74 11.59 -7.81
C SER A 86 3.13 11.19 -7.34
N GLU A 87 3.30 10.97 -6.04
CA GLU A 87 4.51 10.36 -5.50
C GLU A 87 4.59 8.89 -5.92
N GLN A 88 5.67 8.53 -6.64
CA GLN A 88 5.94 7.13 -7.01
C GLN A 88 6.74 6.47 -5.90
N TYR A 89 6.07 5.65 -5.07
CA TYR A 89 6.69 5.02 -3.91
C TYR A 89 7.65 3.88 -4.27
N PHE A 90 8.84 3.93 -3.68
CA PHE A 90 9.72 2.78 -3.55
C PHE A 90 9.46 2.14 -2.18
N LEU A 91 9.09 0.86 -2.16
CA LEU A 91 8.71 0.11 -0.99
C LEU A 91 9.68 -1.04 -0.73
N HIS A 92 9.97 -1.33 0.53
CA HIS A 92 10.31 -2.70 0.90
C HIS A 92 9.00 -3.45 1.11
N TYR A 93 8.79 -4.57 0.45
CA TYR A 93 7.54 -5.31 0.56
C TYR A 93 7.76 -6.82 0.71
N ASP A 94 6.80 -7.46 1.39
CA ASP A 94 6.76 -8.87 1.66
C ASP A 94 6.47 -9.66 0.36
N PRO A 95 7.27 -10.68 0.02
CA PRO A 95 7.02 -11.50 -1.17
C PRO A 95 5.69 -12.28 -1.12
N SER A 96 5.03 -12.37 0.04
CA SER A 96 3.72 -13.03 0.19
C SER A 96 2.52 -12.16 -0.23
N VAL A 97 2.73 -10.87 -0.56
CA VAL A 97 1.64 -10.02 -1.05
C VAL A 97 1.25 -10.40 -2.47
N ASN A 98 -0.05 -10.34 -2.78
CA ASN A 98 -0.55 -10.47 -4.14
C ASN A 98 -0.62 -9.10 -4.80
N VAL A 99 0.35 -8.79 -5.68
CA VAL A 99 0.41 -7.51 -6.40
C VAL A 99 -0.61 -7.50 -7.52
N ILE A 100 -1.61 -6.63 -7.42
CA ILE A 100 -2.71 -6.48 -8.39
C ILE A 100 -2.53 -5.28 -9.34
N ALA A 101 -1.71 -4.30 -8.94
CA ALA A 101 -1.30 -3.18 -9.79
C ALA A 101 0.14 -2.78 -9.47
N SER A 102 0.91 -2.39 -10.48
CA SER A 102 2.32 -2.03 -10.34
C SER A 102 2.67 -0.80 -11.16
N THR A 103 3.88 -0.28 -10.94
CA THR A 103 4.55 0.73 -11.75
C THR A 103 5.99 0.31 -11.98
N THR A 104 6.63 0.88 -13.01
CA THR A 104 8.06 0.66 -13.30
C THR A 104 8.79 1.98 -13.19
N PHE A 105 9.89 1.98 -12.45
CA PHE A 105 10.80 3.12 -12.37
C PHE A 105 11.62 3.28 -13.64
N ASN A 106 12.06 4.51 -13.92
CA ASN A 106 13.00 4.82 -14.98
C ASN A 106 14.29 5.45 -14.40
N GLU A 107 15.33 5.53 -15.23
CA GLU A 107 16.65 6.04 -14.84
C GLU A 107 16.71 7.53 -14.46
N LYS A 108 15.62 8.30 -14.67
CA LYS A 108 15.62 9.77 -14.61
C LYS A 108 16.14 10.32 -13.27
N TYR A 109 15.80 9.66 -12.15
CA TYR A 109 16.19 10.10 -10.82
C TYR A 109 17.33 9.26 -10.23
N HIS A 110 17.29 7.96 -10.45
CA HIS A 110 18.30 7.02 -9.95
C HIS A 110 18.48 5.88 -10.95
N SER A 111 19.65 5.83 -11.62
CA SER A 111 19.93 4.83 -12.66
C SER A 111 19.90 3.38 -12.13
N TRP A 112 20.15 3.16 -10.84
CA TRP A 112 20.14 1.81 -10.24
C TRP A 112 18.75 1.24 -9.98
N ILE A 113 17.68 2.04 -10.14
CA ILE A 113 16.29 1.55 -10.08
C ILE A 113 15.63 1.50 -11.45
N ASP A 114 16.36 1.73 -12.52
CA ASP A 114 15.82 1.64 -13.87
C ASP A 114 15.25 0.26 -14.15
N GLY A 115 14.02 0.21 -14.65
CA GLY A 115 13.31 -1.04 -14.91
C GLY A 115 12.79 -1.78 -13.64
N VAL A 116 13.02 -1.25 -12.44
CA VAL A 116 12.49 -1.87 -11.21
C VAL A 116 10.98 -1.72 -11.16
N GLU A 117 10.29 -2.86 -11.10
CA GLU A 117 8.84 -2.91 -10.91
C GLU A 117 8.50 -2.82 -9.41
N MET A 118 7.52 -1.99 -9.07
CA MET A 118 7.12 -1.74 -7.69
C MET A 118 5.59 -1.82 -7.55
N PRO A 119 5.07 -2.41 -6.45
CA PRO A 119 3.63 -2.46 -6.21
C PRO A 119 3.00 -1.06 -6.09
N ILE A 120 1.91 -0.83 -6.81
CA ILE A 120 0.98 0.27 -6.60
C ILE A 120 -0.17 -0.18 -5.68
N ALA A 121 -0.73 -1.36 -5.95
CA ALA A 121 -1.74 -1.93 -5.09
C ALA A 121 -1.51 -3.43 -4.92
N TYR A 122 -1.75 -3.89 -3.71
CA TYR A 122 -1.66 -5.32 -3.39
C TYR A 122 -2.71 -5.73 -2.37
N THR A 123 -2.93 -7.03 -2.29
CA THR A 123 -3.69 -7.68 -1.25
C THR A 123 -2.84 -8.66 -0.46
N LYS A 124 -3.21 -8.89 0.79
CA LYS A 124 -2.59 -9.88 1.69
C LYS A 124 -3.67 -10.48 2.57
N THR A 125 -3.44 -11.67 3.08
CA THR A 125 -4.27 -12.29 4.12
C THR A 125 -3.51 -12.37 5.44
N TRP A 126 -4.23 -12.20 6.55
CA TRP A 126 -3.72 -12.40 7.89
C TRP A 126 -4.75 -13.19 8.71
N GLY A 127 -4.54 -14.51 8.86
CA GLY A 127 -5.56 -15.40 9.38
C GLY A 127 -6.81 -15.40 8.48
N LYS A 128 -7.95 -14.97 9.02
CA LYS A 128 -9.20 -14.80 8.27
C LYS A 128 -9.38 -13.39 7.71
N GLY A 129 -8.54 -12.45 8.11
CA GLY A 129 -8.62 -11.04 7.70
C GLY A 129 -8.01 -10.81 6.32
N LYS A 130 -8.55 -9.82 5.64
CA LYS A 130 -8.11 -9.34 4.33
C LYS A 130 -7.45 -7.98 4.47
N ILE A 131 -6.31 -7.79 3.83
CA ILE A 131 -5.54 -6.54 3.85
C ILE A 131 -5.44 -6.03 2.43
N PHE A 132 -5.79 -4.76 2.23
CA PHE A 132 -5.63 -4.04 0.97
C PHE A 132 -4.77 -2.80 1.19
N TYR A 133 -3.84 -2.57 0.28
CA TYR A 133 -3.00 -1.37 0.24
C TYR A 133 -2.94 -0.78 -1.16
N CYS A 134 -2.90 0.57 -1.23
CA CYS A 134 -2.61 1.33 -2.45
C CYS A 134 -1.58 2.42 -2.14
N SER A 135 -0.53 2.56 -2.94
CA SER A 135 0.53 3.56 -2.72
C SER A 135 0.17 4.98 -3.18
N ILE A 136 -0.94 5.18 -3.89
CA ILE A 136 -1.40 6.49 -4.39
C ILE A 136 -2.32 7.14 -3.34
N GLY A 137 -2.27 8.47 -3.21
CA GLY A 137 -3.20 9.23 -2.39
C GLY A 137 -2.53 10.23 -1.44
N HIS A 138 -1.45 10.89 -1.90
CA HIS A 138 -0.77 11.94 -1.14
C HIS A 138 -1.61 13.22 -1.06
N HIS A 139 -2.15 13.67 -2.18
CA HIS A 139 -2.96 14.87 -2.27
C HIS A 139 -4.40 14.58 -2.67
N MET A 140 -5.32 15.49 -2.31
CA MET A 140 -6.70 15.43 -2.79
C MET A 140 -6.80 15.38 -4.32
N LYS A 141 -5.80 15.93 -5.01
CA LYS A 141 -5.70 15.92 -6.47
C LYS A 141 -5.56 14.51 -7.06
N ASP A 142 -4.97 13.58 -6.33
CA ASP A 142 -4.87 12.17 -6.75
C ASP A 142 -6.26 11.54 -6.91
N PHE A 143 -7.23 12.00 -6.10
CA PHE A 143 -8.63 11.54 -6.12
C PHE A 143 -9.49 12.22 -7.19
N GLU A 144 -8.95 13.15 -7.98
CA GLU A 144 -9.59 13.63 -9.20
C GLU A 144 -9.50 12.58 -10.33
N ASN A 145 -8.54 11.66 -10.24
CA ASN A 145 -8.42 10.51 -11.13
C ASN A 145 -9.42 9.43 -10.70
N LEU A 146 -10.41 9.18 -11.56
CA LEU A 146 -11.50 8.24 -11.28
C LEU A 146 -11.03 6.78 -11.14
N ASP A 147 -9.94 6.39 -11.81
CA ASP A 147 -9.38 5.06 -11.69
C ASP A 147 -8.69 4.85 -10.33
N VAL A 148 -8.06 5.90 -9.78
CA VAL A 148 -7.52 5.89 -8.39
C VAL A 148 -8.66 5.73 -7.39
N VAL A 149 -9.73 6.53 -7.51
CA VAL A 149 -10.89 6.43 -6.63
C VAL A 149 -11.52 5.05 -6.70
N LYS A 150 -11.70 4.52 -7.91
CA LYS A 150 -12.28 3.19 -8.14
C LYS A 150 -11.43 2.10 -7.52
N LEU A 151 -10.11 2.13 -7.72
CA LEU A 151 -9.17 1.17 -7.15
C LEU A 151 -9.25 1.13 -5.61
N ILE A 152 -9.21 2.31 -4.98
CA ILE A 152 -9.27 2.42 -3.51
C ILE A 152 -10.64 1.99 -2.98
N CYS A 153 -11.75 2.45 -3.58
CA CYS A 153 -13.09 2.08 -3.16
C CYS A 153 -13.35 0.57 -3.31
N GLN A 154 -12.91 -0.04 -4.43
CA GLN A 154 -13.03 -1.49 -4.63
C GLN A 154 -12.16 -2.26 -3.63
N GLY A 155 -10.94 -1.75 -3.32
CA GLY A 155 -10.05 -2.32 -2.31
C GLY A 155 -10.65 -2.31 -0.90
N ILE A 156 -11.22 -1.19 -0.48
CA ILE A 156 -11.93 -1.08 0.80
C ILE A 156 -13.10 -2.08 0.84
N ASN A 157 -13.95 -2.08 -0.20
CA ASN A 157 -15.09 -2.99 -0.28
C ASN A 157 -14.68 -4.46 -0.26
N TRP A 158 -13.54 -4.80 -0.88
CA TRP A 158 -13.02 -6.18 -0.87
C TRP A 158 -12.52 -6.57 0.53
N ALA A 159 -11.84 -5.67 1.22
CA ALA A 159 -11.30 -5.94 2.55
C ALA A 159 -12.40 -6.15 3.60
N VAL A 160 -13.51 -5.39 3.54
CA VAL A 160 -14.61 -5.50 4.53
C VAL A 160 -15.57 -6.66 4.26
N LYS A 161 -15.56 -7.26 3.06
CA LYS A 161 -16.40 -8.42 2.78
C LYS A 161 -15.88 -9.66 3.49
N SER A 162 -16.65 -10.18 4.43
CA SER A 162 -16.38 -11.50 5.01
C SER A 162 -16.30 -12.56 3.91
N THR A 163 -15.39 -13.49 4.06
CA THR A 163 -15.31 -14.71 3.23
C THR A 163 -16.44 -15.65 3.58
#